data_e2a88e546cb26cde4a958146d7d32e35
#
_entry.id   e2a88e546cb26cde4a958146d7d32e35
#
_cell.length_a   1.000
_cell.length_b   1.000
_cell.length_c   1.000
_cell.angle_alpha   90.00
_cell.angle_beta   90.00
_cell.angle_gamma   90.00
#
_symmetry.space_group_name_H-M   'P 1'
#
loop_
_entity.id
_entity.type
_entity.pdbx_description
1 polymer ?
#
loop_
_entity_poly.entity_id
_entity_poly.type
_entity_poly.pdbx_seq_one_letter_code
_entity_poly.pdbx_strand_id
1 'polypeptide(L)'
;DNKDSAGLSNEKYSINNLHKTEQFNLSKDEDNLEIKNKTISQIKNFSQEDSSKPEKKIEPRSIKTEIKDFDELIKLCNEKKELKLKYELETNVNLISFADQRIEISFNENLDKDFVKELTFKLHEWTGQRWIIALSKKTGQLSKKQNLEIEKSKLIEDAKNNDFYKKILELFPDAELTDIQSKNDE
;
A
#
# COMPACT_ATOMS: atom_id res chain seq x y z
N ASP A 1 -15.42 30.31 -57.77
CA ASP A 1 -16.36 31.37 -57.36
C ASP A 1 -16.71 31.21 -55.87
N ASN A 2 -16.38 32.30 -55.19
CA ASN A 2 -16.87 32.78 -53.89
C ASN A 2 -16.59 31.93 -52.64
N LYS A 3 -15.68 32.44 -51.80
CA LYS A 3 -15.74 33.50 -50.76
C LYS A 3 -16.84 33.24 -49.76
N ASP A 4 -16.53 33.07 -48.47
CA ASP A 4 -16.29 34.04 -47.42
C ASP A 4 -15.97 33.26 -46.13
N SER A 5 -14.90 33.42 -45.46
CA SER A 5 -14.47 34.49 -44.56
C SER A 5 -15.27 34.56 -43.26
N ALA A 6 -14.48 34.44 -42.22
CA ALA A 6 -14.59 35.10 -40.92
C ALA A 6 -15.23 34.36 -39.74
N GLY A 7 -14.50 34.36 -38.69
CA GLY A 7 -14.99 34.34 -37.34
C GLY A 7 -14.01 33.88 -36.25
N LEU A 8 -12.90 34.59 -36.06
CA LEU A 8 -12.17 34.53 -34.79
C LEU A 8 -13.01 35.14 -33.67
N SER A 9 -13.22 34.45 -32.60
CA SER A 9 -13.52 35.09 -31.34
C SER A 9 -12.66 34.52 -30.25
N ASN A 10 -11.62 35.30 -29.91
CA ASN A 10 -10.85 35.23 -28.70
C ASN A 10 -11.75 35.58 -27.51
N GLU A 11 -12.04 34.66 -26.65
CA GLU A 11 -12.50 34.97 -25.30
C GLU A 11 -11.35 34.92 -24.32
N LYS A 12 -10.87 36.13 -23.99
CA LYS A 12 -9.98 36.42 -22.87
C LYS A 12 -10.76 36.21 -21.56
N TYR A 13 -10.37 35.23 -20.78
CA TYR A 13 -10.78 35.17 -19.39
C TYR A 13 -9.88 36.10 -18.58
N SER A 14 -10.43 37.24 -18.20
CA SER A 14 -9.86 38.16 -17.21
C SER A 14 -9.95 37.52 -15.81
N ILE A 15 -8.79 37.34 -15.20
CA ILE A 15 -8.67 37.03 -13.79
C ILE A 15 -8.74 38.34 -13.01
N ASN A 16 -9.87 38.66 -12.41
CA ASN A 16 -9.98 39.74 -11.46
C ASN A 16 -9.63 39.25 -10.07
N ASN A 17 -8.46 39.66 -9.62
CA ASN A 17 -8.04 39.70 -8.25
C ASN A 17 -9.02 40.48 -7.40
N LEU A 18 -9.58 39.86 -6.38
CA LEU A 18 -10.20 40.58 -5.28
C LEU A 18 -9.34 40.40 -4.02
N HIS A 19 -8.39 41.30 -3.87
CA HIS A 19 -7.77 41.58 -2.56
C HIS A 19 -8.80 42.26 -1.69
N LYS A 20 -9.31 41.56 -0.72
CA LYS A 20 -10.05 42.15 0.40
C LYS A 20 -9.14 42.14 1.61
N THR A 21 -8.44 43.24 1.78
CA THR A 21 -7.69 43.59 3.00
C THR A 21 -8.73 43.94 4.06
N GLU A 22 -8.98 43.07 5.01
CA GLU A 22 -9.68 43.43 6.23
C GLU A 22 -8.66 44.03 7.21
N GLN A 23 -8.76 45.34 7.40
CA GLN A 23 -8.09 46.05 8.46
C GLN A 23 -8.69 45.62 9.79
N PHE A 24 -7.91 44.91 10.59
CA PHE A 24 -8.22 44.70 12.00
C PHE A 24 -7.93 46.01 12.78
N ASN A 25 -8.99 46.67 13.20
CA ASN A 25 -8.91 47.77 14.18
C ASN A 25 -8.43 47.24 15.52
N LEU A 26 -7.29 47.73 15.96
CA LEU A 26 -6.77 47.51 17.31
C LEU A 26 -7.58 48.40 18.28
N SER A 27 -8.58 47.86 18.93
CA SER A 27 -9.13 48.45 20.16
C SER A 27 -8.27 48.00 21.34
N LYS A 28 -7.71 48.98 22.03
CA LYS A 28 -6.96 48.79 23.26
C LYS A 28 -7.93 48.33 24.37
N ASP A 29 -7.77 47.09 24.80
CA ASP A 29 -8.29 46.62 26.10
C ASP A 29 -7.09 46.18 26.94
N GLU A 30 -6.87 46.92 28.04
CA GLU A 30 -5.75 46.73 28.96
C GLU A 30 -5.91 45.52 29.87
N ASP A 31 -6.97 44.71 29.73
CA ASP A 31 -7.27 43.58 30.62
C ASP A 31 -6.66 42.22 30.22
N ASN A 32 -5.81 42.18 29.19
CA ASN A 32 -5.27 40.89 28.69
C ASN A 32 -3.84 40.55 29.18
N LEU A 33 -3.29 41.33 30.10
CA LEU A 33 -1.94 41.09 30.64
C LEU A 33 -1.92 40.13 31.84
N GLU A 34 -3.04 39.99 32.58
CA GLU A 34 -3.07 39.03 33.69
C GLU A 34 -3.25 37.58 33.27
N ILE A 35 -3.94 37.32 32.16
CA ILE A 35 -4.18 35.96 31.69
C ILE A 35 -2.90 35.32 31.14
N LYS A 36 -2.06 36.09 30.43
CA LYS A 36 -0.78 35.60 29.92
C LYS A 36 0.23 35.27 31.00
N ASN A 37 0.25 36.01 32.08
CA ASN A 37 1.16 35.77 33.19
C ASN A 37 0.76 34.56 34.04
N LYS A 38 -0.53 34.21 34.10
CA LYS A 38 -1.02 33.01 34.77
C LYS A 38 -0.64 31.71 34.00
N THR A 39 -0.74 31.77 32.67
CA THR A 39 -0.40 30.63 31.80
C THR A 39 1.09 30.33 31.83
N ILE A 40 1.96 31.37 31.83
CA ILE A 40 3.41 31.20 31.88
C ILE A 40 3.86 30.71 33.27
N SER A 41 3.20 31.15 34.34
CA SER A 41 3.49 30.67 35.71
C SER A 41 3.08 29.22 35.91
N GLN A 42 1.99 28.75 35.28
CA GLN A 42 1.58 27.35 35.36
C GLN A 42 2.56 26.43 34.58
N ILE A 43 3.11 26.90 33.47
CA ILE A 43 4.13 26.12 32.71
C ILE A 43 5.45 26.03 33.49
N LYS A 44 5.82 27.06 34.24
CA LYS A 44 7.06 27.02 35.05
C LYS A 44 6.92 26.11 36.26
N ASN A 45 5.76 25.99 36.88
CA ASN A 45 5.55 25.11 38.01
C ASN A 45 5.42 23.65 37.65
N PHE A 46 5.19 23.32 36.36
CA PHE A 46 5.21 21.93 35.87
C PHE A 46 6.62 21.39 35.64
N SER A 47 7.65 22.25 35.67
CA SER A 47 9.05 21.89 35.40
C SER A 47 9.90 21.68 36.66
N GLN A 48 9.33 21.76 37.87
CA GLN A 48 10.11 21.75 39.10
C GLN A 48 9.70 20.74 40.20
N GLU A 49 8.88 19.75 39.89
CA GLU A 49 8.67 18.60 40.77
C GLU A 49 8.84 17.32 39.96
N ASP A 50 9.95 16.73 39.98
CA ASP A 50 10.31 15.37 40.36
C ASP A 50 11.66 14.96 39.75
N SER A 51 12.70 15.27 40.47
CA SER A 51 14.03 14.62 40.29
C SER A 51 14.08 13.37 41.16
N SER A 52 13.43 12.27 40.75
CA SER A 52 13.69 10.96 41.31
C SER A 52 13.42 9.85 40.32
N LYS A 53 14.51 9.25 39.86
CA LYS A 53 14.69 8.08 39.02
C LYS A 53 14.54 8.29 37.52
N PRO A 54 15.57 7.93 36.74
CA PRO A 54 15.41 7.72 35.33
C PRO A 54 14.56 6.46 35.16
N GLU A 55 13.25 6.61 35.00
CA GLU A 55 12.46 5.59 34.34
C GLU A 55 13.10 5.41 32.98
N LYS A 56 13.80 4.30 32.82
CA LYS A 56 14.17 3.79 31.51
C LYS A 56 12.89 3.80 30.68
N LYS A 57 12.75 4.84 29.85
CA LYS A 57 11.82 4.84 28.74
C LYS A 57 12.17 3.58 27.97
N ILE A 58 11.42 2.53 28.18
CA ILE A 58 11.46 1.33 27.35
C ILE A 58 10.92 1.83 26.02
N GLU A 59 11.80 2.35 25.19
CA GLU A 59 11.51 2.47 23.77
C GLU A 59 11.09 1.06 23.38
N PRO A 60 9.91 0.89 22.79
CA PRO A 60 9.56 -0.41 22.25
C PRO A 60 10.71 -0.73 21.29
N ARG A 61 11.50 -1.74 21.62
CA ARG A 61 12.49 -2.30 20.69
C ARG A 61 11.67 -2.68 19.48
N SER A 62 11.58 -1.78 18.52
CA SER A 62 11.09 -2.10 17.20
C SER A 62 12.03 -3.21 16.72
N ILE A 63 11.55 -4.44 16.82
CA ILE A 63 12.20 -5.58 16.19
C ILE A 63 12.14 -5.20 14.71
N LYS A 64 13.26 -4.65 14.22
CA LYS A 64 13.38 -4.31 12.81
C LYS A 64 13.29 -5.62 12.06
N THR A 65 12.14 -5.85 11.45
CA THR A 65 11.92 -7.03 10.64
C THR A 65 12.78 -6.90 9.39
N GLU A 66 13.69 -7.83 9.17
CA GLU A 66 14.46 -7.93 7.96
C GLU A 66 13.61 -8.70 6.94
N ILE A 67 13.51 -8.20 5.72
CA ILE A 67 12.74 -8.81 4.63
C ILE A 67 13.74 -9.15 3.52
N LYS A 68 13.97 -10.42 3.28
CA LYS A 68 14.99 -10.94 2.35
C LYS A 68 14.45 -11.22 0.96
N ASP A 69 13.19 -11.59 0.88
CA ASP A 69 12.55 -11.95 -0.38
C ASP A 69 11.09 -11.50 -0.43
N PHE A 70 10.50 -11.67 -1.60
CA PHE A 70 9.11 -11.28 -1.88
C PHE A 70 8.10 -12.14 -1.13
N ASP A 71 8.41 -13.40 -0.85
CA ASP A 71 7.55 -14.31 -0.11
C ASP A 71 7.50 -13.95 1.36
N GLU A 72 8.62 -13.54 1.94
CA GLU A 72 8.66 -13.01 3.30
C GLU A 72 7.86 -11.71 3.42
N LEU A 73 7.89 -10.85 2.40
CA LEU A 73 7.04 -9.66 2.37
C LEU A 73 5.55 -10.02 2.41
N ILE A 74 5.11 -10.99 1.61
CA ILE A 74 3.72 -11.45 1.60
C ILE A 74 3.32 -12.07 2.94
N LYS A 75 4.21 -12.89 3.53
CA LYS A 75 4.01 -13.46 4.88
C LYS A 75 3.88 -12.37 5.93
N LEU A 76 4.74 -11.36 5.88
CA LEU A 76 4.70 -10.23 6.80
C LEU A 76 3.39 -9.43 6.67
N CYS A 77 2.89 -9.20 5.46
CA CYS A 77 1.57 -8.59 5.24
C CYS A 77 0.46 -9.41 5.92
N ASN A 78 0.54 -10.74 5.84
CA ASN A 78 -0.42 -11.62 6.50
C ASN A 78 -0.34 -11.54 8.04
N GLU A 79 0.87 -11.56 8.59
CA GLU A 79 1.11 -11.44 10.04
C GLU A 79 0.64 -10.10 10.61
N LYS A 80 0.86 -9.02 9.84
CA LYS A 80 0.42 -7.67 10.18
C LYS A 80 -1.05 -7.41 9.89
N LYS A 81 -1.77 -8.41 9.34
CA LYS A 81 -3.20 -8.32 8.95
C LYS A 81 -3.50 -7.28 7.87
N GLU A 82 -2.51 -6.96 7.06
CA GLU A 82 -2.64 -6.07 5.90
C GLU A 82 -3.13 -6.87 4.68
N LEU A 83 -4.37 -7.35 4.75
CA LEU A 83 -4.95 -8.26 3.77
C LEU A 83 -5.10 -7.62 2.38
N LYS A 84 -5.36 -6.31 2.32
CA LYS A 84 -5.43 -5.57 1.06
C LYS A 84 -4.07 -5.59 0.35
N LEU A 85 -2.99 -5.23 1.04
CA LEU A 85 -1.64 -5.25 0.48
C LEU A 85 -1.22 -6.66 0.06
N LYS A 86 -1.54 -7.68 0.88
CA LYS A 86 -1.30 -9.07 0.54
C LYS A 86 -1.99 -9.45 -0.77
N TYR A 87 -3.28 -9.14 -0.89
CA TYR A 87 -4.07 -9.45 -2.09
C TYR A 87 -3.48 -8.79 -3.35
N GLU A 88 -3.11 -7.52 -3.26
CA GLU A 88 -2.50 -6.79 -4.38
C GLU A 88 -1.16 -7.42 -4.79
N LEU A 89 -0.29 -7.77 -3.83
CA LEU A 89 0.98 -8.43 -4.09
C LEU A 89 0.84 -9.81 -4.75
N GLU A 90 -0.17 -10.58 -4.35
CA GLU A 90 -0.40 -11.93 -4.87
C GLU A 90 -1.10 -11.94 -6.23
N THR A 91 -1.96 -10.95 -6.50
CA THR A 91 -2.89 -10.99 -7.64
C THR A 91 -2.49 -10.02 -8.76
N ASN A 92 -2.16 -8.77 -8.41
CA ASN A 92 -2.04 -7.67 -9.35
C ASN A 92 -0.60 -7.26 -9.63
N VAL A 93 0.34 -7.80 -8.86
CA VAL A 93 1.78 -7.48 -8.94
C VAL A 93 2.56 -8.68 -9.48
N ASN A 94 3.46 -8.42 -10.42
CA ASN A 94 4.41 -9.36 -10.95
C ASN A 94 5.82 -8.90 -10.58
N LEU A 95 6.55 -9.72 -9.84
CA LEU A 95 7.90 -9.40 -9.40
C LEU A 95 8.87 -9.40 -10.59
N ILE A 96 9.70 -8.38 -10.69
CA ILE A 96 10.82 -8.30 -11.62
C ILE A 96 12.14 -8.52 -10.90
N SER A 97 12.35 -7.77 -9.81
CA SER A 97 13.57 -7.85 -9.03
C SER A 97 13.27 -7.50 -7.57
N PHE A 98 13.90 -8.23 -6.65
CA PHE A 98 13.89 -7.96 -5.24
C PHE A 98 15.34 -7.83 -4.77
N ALA A 99 15.67 -6.70 -4.19
CA ALA A 99 16.98 -6.43 -3.63
C ALA A 99 16.80 -5.74 -2.26
N ASP A 100 17.88 -5.58 -1.52
CA ASP A 100 17.83 -4.88 -0.25
C ASP A 100 17.28 -3.47 -0.44
N GLN A 101 16.16 -3.19 0.24
CA GLN A 101 15.43 -1.91 0.23
C GLN A 101 14.94 -1.45 -1.17
N ARG A 102 14.93 -2.35 -2.17
CA ARG A 102 14.44 -2.04 -3.51
C ARG A 102 13.63 -3.17 -4.10
N ILE A 103 12.44 -2.86 -4.55
CA ILE A 103 11.53 -3.80 -5.22
C ILE A 103 11.20 -3.22 -6.59
N GLU A 104 11.46 -3.99 -7.66
CA GLU A 104 10.99 -3.65 -9.00
C GLU A 104 9.85 -4.59 -9.38
N ILE A 105 8.73 -4.01 -9.75
CA ILE A 105 7.49 -4.73 -10.06
C ILE A 105 6.90 -4.25 -11.37
N SER A 106 6.25 -5.14 -12.10
CA SER A 106 5.24 -4.80 -13.07
C SER A 106 3.84 -5.09 -12.48
N PHE A 107 2.81 -4.56 -13.10
CA PHE A 107 1.46 -4.61 -12.55
C PHE A 107 0.41 -4.66 -13.66
N ASN A 108 -0.77 -5.18 -13.34
CA ASN A 108 -1.92 -5.16 -14.22
C ASN A 108 -2.78 -3.90 -13.98
N GLU A 109 -3.80 -3.71 -14.81
CA GLU A 109 -4.69 -2.53 -14.76
C GLU A 109 -5.56 -2.46 -13.48
N ASN A 110 -5.66 -3.56 -12.75
CA ASN A 110 -6.48 -3.66 -11.53
C ASN A 110 -5.74 -3.22 -10.27
N LEU A 111 -4.42 -2.91 -10.35
CA LEU A 111 -3.65 -2.48 -9.20
C LEU A 111 -4.20 -1.17 -8.62
N ASP A 112 -4.39 -1.14 -7.32
CA ASP A 112 -4.84 0.06 -6.61
C ASP A 112 -3.83 1.21 -6.80
N LYS A 113 -4.33 2.42 -7.06
CA LYS A 113 -3.51 3.61 -7.32
C LYS A 113 -2.66 4.03 -6.11
N ASP A 114 -3.16 3.77 -4.91
CA ASP A 114 -2.47 4.10 -3.66
C ASP A 114 -1.55 2.98 -3.18
N PHE A 115 -1.55 1.81 -3.84
CA PHE A 115 -0.78 0.64 -3.45
C PHE A 115 0.69 0.94 -3.17
N VAL A 116 1.39 1.62 -4.09
CA VAL A 116 2.83 1.92 -3.93
C VAL A 116 3.08 2.79 -2.71
N LYS A 117 2.21 3.76 -2.47
CA LYS A 117 2.30 4.67 -1.32
C LYS A 117 2.05 3.91 -0.01
N GLU A 118 0.98 3.11 0.04
CA GLU A 118 0.64 2.30 1.21
C GLU A 118 1.74 1.29 1.52
N LEU A 119 2.22 0.55 0.52
CA LEU A 119 3.29 -0.43 0.69
C LEU A 119 4.59 0.22 1.17
N THR A 120 5.00 1.36 0.58
CA THR A 120 6.20 2.09 1.01
C THR A 120 6.10 2.55 2.46
N PHE A 121 4.95 3.05 2.86
CA PHE A 121 4.69 3.48 4.23
C PHE A 121 4.77 2.31 5.20
N LYS A 122 4.11 1.19 4.89
CA LYS A 122 4.12 -0.01 5.73
C LYS A 122 5.50 -0.67 5.83
N LEU A 123 6.23 -0.75 4.74
CA LEU A 123 7.61 -1.22 4.76
C LEU A 123 8.49 -0.38 5.68
N HIS A 124 8.34 0.94 5.62
CA HIS A 124 9.07 1.84 6.53
C HIS A 124 8.66 1.63 7.99
N GLU A 125 7.37 1.47 8.26
CA GLU A 125 6.85 1.21 9.61
C GLU A 125 7.42 -0.10 10.20
N TRP A 126 7.49 -1.18 9.41
CA TRP A 126 7.90 -2.50 9.87
C TRP A 126 9.42 -2.69 9.96
N THR A 127 10.15 -2.11 9.00
CA THR A 127 11.61 -2.32 8.90
C THR A 127 12.41 -1.15 9.47
N GLY A 128 11.78 0.03 9.62
CA GLY A 128 12.46 1.28 9.95
C GLY A 128 13.40 1.78 8.85
N GLN A 129 13.37 1.16 7.66
CA GLN A 129 14.22 1.48 6.52
C GLN A 129 13.40 2.10 5.38
N ARG A 130 14.07 2.88 4.54
CA ARG A 130 13.43 3.47 3.37
C ARG A 130 13.50 2.48 2.21
N TRP A 131 12.34 2.06 1.76
CA TRP A 131 12.19 1.18 0.59
C TRP A 131 11.88 1.97 -0.68
N ILE A 132 12.43 1.52 -1.79
CA ILE A 132 12.17 2.07 -3.12
C ILE A 132 11.37 1.04 -3.91
N ILE A 133 10.16 1.42 -4.34
CA ILE A 133 9.32 0.60 -5.20
C ILE A 133 9.35 1.20 -6.59
N ALA A 134 9.96 0.48 -7.53
CA ALA A 134 10.06 0.88 -8.92
C ALA A 134 8.99 0.15 -9.75
N LEU A 135 8.20 0.93 -10.48
CA LEU A 135 7.23 0.41 -11.44
C LEU A 135 7.87 0.28 -12.81
N SER A 136 7.75 -0.87 -13.43
CA SER A 136 8.33 -1.19 -14.72
C SER A 136 7.27 -1.68 -15.70
N LYS A 137 7.49 -1.42 -16.97
CA LYS A 137 6.67 -1.98 -18.07
C LYS A 137 7.21 -3.33 -18.57
N LYS A 138 8.32 -3.78 -18.02
CA LYS A 138 8.87 -5.09 -18.35
C LYS A 138 7.94 -6.19 -17.87
N THR A 139 7.87 -7.28 -18.60
CA THR A 139 7.17 -8.47 -18.14
C THR A 139 7.90 -9.04 -16.93
N GLY A 140 7.26 -9.01 -15.77
CA GLY A 140 7.77 -9.66 -14.56
C GLY A 140 7.48 -11.16 -14.54
N GLN A 141 7.84 -11.81 -13.43
CA GLN A 141 7.41 -13.18 -13.16
C GLN A 141 5.87 -13.20 -13.07
N LEU A 142 5.26 -14.34 -13.36
CA LEU A 142 3.83 -14.52 -13.16
C LEU A 142 3.45 -14.22 -11.70
N SER A 143 2.29 -13.62 -11.49
CA SER A 143 1.81 -13.38 -10.13
C SER A 143 1.64 -14.71 -9.38
N LYS A 144 1.68 -14.68 -8.06
CA LYS A 144 1.50 -15.88 -7.25
C LYS A 144 0.19 -16.60 -7.59
N LYS A 145 -0.88 -15.84 -7.77
CA LYS A 145 -2.18 -16.38 -8.15
C LYS A 145 -2.13 -17.08 -9.51
N GLN A 146 -1.50 -16.47 -10.51
CA GLN A 146 -1.34 -17.10 -11.83
C GLN A 146 -0.50 -18.38 -11.77
N ASN A 147 0.58 -18.40 -10.99
CA ASN A 147 1.39 -19.61 -10.80
C ASN A 147 0.57 -20.73 -10.16
N LEU A 148 -0.20 -20.43 -9.11
CA LEU A 148 -1.07 -21.41 -8.46
C LEU A 148 -2.16 -21.93 -9.40
N GLU A 149 -2.76 -21.08 -10.22
CA GLU A 149 -3.77 -21.49 -11.22
C GLU A 149 -3.15 -22.42 -12.28
N ILE A 150 -1.94 -22.13 -12.75
CA ILE A 150 -1.21 -22.97 -13.72
C ILE A 150 -0.85 -24.33 -13.09
N GLU A 151 -0.33 -24.31 -11.85
CA GLU A 151 0.01 -25.53 -11.12
C GLU A 151 -1.22 -26.41 -10.90
N LYS A 152 -2.31 -25.81 -10.44
CA LYS A 152 -3.60 -26.49 -10.25
C LYS A 152 -4.13 -27.08 -11.57
N SER A 153 -4.05 -26.32 -12.65
CA SER A 153 -4.46 -26.80 -13.98
C SER A 153 -3.65 -28.00 -14.43
N LYS A 154 -2.34 -28.00 -14.22
CA LYS A 154 -1.46 -29.14 -14.52
C LYS A 154 -1.81 -30.36 -13.68
N LEU A 155 -2.05 -30.19 -12.37
CA LEU A 155 -2.44 -31.30 -11.51
C LEU A 155 -3.78 -31.93 -11.96
N ILE A 156 -4.74 -31.11 -12.37
CA ILE A 156 -6.03 -31.60 -12.91
C ILE A 156 -5.80 -32.36 -14.22
N GLU A 157 -4.94 -31.86 -15.11
CA GLU A 157 -4.62 -32.52 -16.38
C GLU A 157 -3.91 -33.86 -16.15
N ASP A 158 -2.91 -33.89 -15.27
CA ASP A 158 -2.22 -35.12 -14.89
C ASP A 158 -3.16 -36.15 -14.27
N ALA A 159 -4.08 -35.72 -13.42
CA ALA A 159 -5.08 -36.60 -12.83
C ALA A 159 -6.07 -37.14 -13.87
N LYS A 160 -6.47 -36.34 -14.86
CA LYS A 160 -7.33 -36.80 -15.97
C LYS A 160 -6.65 -37.84 -16.85
N ASN A 161 -5.33 -37.78 -16.97
CA ASN A 161 -4.53 -38.75 -17.72
C ASN A 161 -4.28 -40.04 -16.95
N ASN A 162 -4.57 -40.10 -15.64
CA ASN A 162 -4.37 -41.28 -14.81
C ASN A 162 -5.37 -42.40 -15.16
N ASP A 163 -4.88 -43.62 -15.14
CA ASP A 163 -5.73 -44.83 -15.41
C ASP A 163 -6.88 -45.00 -14.40
N PHE A 164 -6.72 -44.51 -13.19
CA PHE A 164 -7.78 -44.52 -12.20
C PHE A 164 -8.97 -43.64 -12.63
N TYR A 165 -8.70 -42.43 -13.11
CA TYR A 165 -9.75 -41.53 -13.61
C TYR A 165 -10.45 -42.12 -14.86
N LYS A 166 -9.71 -42.76 -15.75
CA LYS A 166 -10.27 -43.44 -16.93
C LYS A 166 -11.24 -44.55 -16.52
N LYS A 167 -10.91 -45.36 -15.51
CA LYS A 167 -11.80 -46.37 -14.96
C LYS A 167 -13.06 -45.79 -14.32
N ILE A 168 -12.94 -44.58 -13.69
CA ILE A 168 -14.11 -43.87 -13.17
C ILE A 168 -15.04 -43.46 -14.31
N LEU A 169 -14.52 -42.97 -15.42
CA LEU A 169 -15.29 -42.56 -16.60
C LEU A 169 -15.98 -43.77 -17.29
N GLU A 170 -15.39 -44.96 -17.24
CA GLU A 170 -16.03 -46.20 -17.72
C GLU A 170 -17.28 -46.55 -16.92
N LEU A 171 -17.25 -46.32 -15.60
CA LEU A 171 -18.36 -46.58 -14.71
C LEU A 171 -19.35 -45.40 -14.62
N PHE A 172 -18.85 -44.20 -14.75
CA PHE A 172 -19.62 -42.96 -14.62
C PHE A 172 -19.23 -42.02 -15.76
N PRO A 173 -19.80 -42.15 -16.96
CA PRO A 173 -19.43 -41.36 -18.14
C PRO A 173 -19.58 -39.84 -17.98
N ASP A 174 -20.48 -39.41 -17.09
CA ASP A 174 -20.78 -38.01 -16.83
C ASP A 174 -19.95 -37.42 -15.68
N ALA A 175 -18.97 -38.18 -15.13
CA ALA A 175 -18.13 -37.71 -14.04
C ALA A 175 -17.15 -36.63 -14.53
N GLU A 176 -17.14 -35.50 -13.86
CA GLU A 176 -16.19 -34.39 -14.13
C GLU A 176 -15.28 -34.17 -12.93
N LEU A 177 -13.97 -34.08 -13.19
CA LEU A 177 -12.98 -33.70 -12.18
C LEU A 177 -12.96 -32.17 -12.08
N THR A 178 -13.47 -31.64 -10.97
CA THR A 178 -13.61 -30.18 -10.74
C THR A 178 -12.47 -29.61 -9.92
N ASP A 179 -11.92 -30.37 -8.95
CA ASP A 179 -10.87 -29.89 -8.05
C ASP A 179 -10.00 -31.02 -7.54
N ILE A 180 -8.75 -30.68 -7.19
CA ILE A 180 -7.78 -31.57 -6.56
C ILE A 180 -7.21 -30.89 -5.33
N GLN A 181 -7.27 -31.57 -4.19
CA GLN A 181 -6.63 -31.13 -2.97
C GLN A 181 -5.39 -31.96 -2.70
N SER A 182 -4.27 -31.30 -2.44
CA SER A 182 -3.05 -31.96 -1.98
C SER A 182 -3.19 -32.30 -0.50
N LYS A 183 -2.72 -33.47 -0.10
CA LYS A 183 -2.75 -33.91 1.31
C LYS A 183 -1.88 -33.06 2.24
N ASN A 184 -1.11 -32.11 1.69
CA ASN A 184 -0.20 -31.26 2.43
C ASN A 184 -0.78 -29.85 2.74
N ASP A 185 -2.06 -29.62 2.45
CA ASP A 185 -2.74 -28.33 2.67
C ASP A 185 -3.46 -28.25 4.04
N GLU A 186 -3.04 -29.07 5.03
CA GLU A 186 -3.46 -28.97 6.43
C GLU A 186 -2.44 -28.22 7.31
#